data_b389800909f23d859def04c89b3e5168
#
_entry.id   b389800909f23d859def04c89b3e5168
#
_cell.length_a   1.000
_cell.length_b   1.000
_cell.length_c   1.000
_cell.angle_alpha   90.00
_cell.angle_beta   90.00
_cell.angle_gamma   90.00
#
_symmetry.space_group_name_H-M   'P 1'
#
loop_
_entity.id
_entity.type
_entity.pdbx_description
1 polymer ?
#
loop_
_entity_poly.entity_id
_entity_poly.type
_entity_poly.pdbx_seq_one_letter_code
_entity_poly.pdbx_strand_id
1 'polypeptide(L)'
;MEKDLEACIRLLGLNKKRENVNELSRGVITYETFYHLYRKFGKSFLLAFKNIDKKNSSRIVIYDREKGLRLSLSTYLGTHAEYIVIPDAPYCGCMSRYPTAIIRREICPHIVGFCLDYILKEVTEIYFEEESLEILTRIYKAMLE
;
A
#
# COMPACT_ATOMS: atom_id res chain seq x y z
N MET A 1 11.48 1.05 6.09
CA MET A 1 11.02 2.10 5.16
C MET A 1 11.48 1.84 3.74
N GLU A 2 12.76 1.68 3.52
CA GLU A 2 13.27 1.39 2.18
C GLU A 2 12.75 0.09 1.59
N LYS A 3 12.53 -0.91 2.44
CA LYS A 3 12.00 -2.20 2.01
C LYS A 3 10.62 -2.08 1.37
N ASP A 4 9.74 -1.28 1.97
CA ASP A 4 8.38 -1.08 1.43
C ASP A 4 8.42 -0.26 0.15
N LEU A 5 9.31 0.73 0.08
CA LEU A 5 9.50 1.52 -1.12
C LEU A 5 9.99 0.64 -2.28
N GLU A 6 10.99 -0.18 -2.04
CA GLU A 6 11.51 -1.11 -3.05
C GLU A 6 10.44 -2.12 -3.49
N ALA A 7 9.65 -2.63 -2.54
CA ALA A 7 8.56 -3.54 -2.84
C ALA A 7 7.51 -2.88 -3.72
N CYS A 8 7.13 -1.63 -3.43
CA CYS A 8 6.17 -0.88 -4.23
C CYS A 8 6.70 -0.58 -5.63
N ILE A 9 7.96 -0.17 -5.74
CA ILE A 9 8.60 0.09 -7.04
C ILE A 9 8.59 -1.19 -7.88
N ARG A 10 8.93 -2.31 -7.27
CA ARG A 10 8.98 -3.60 -7.95
C ARG A 10 7.57 -4.06 -8.36
N LEU A 11 6.60 -3.95 -7.48
CA LEU A 11 5.21 -4.33 -7.76
C LEU A 11 4.65 -3.53 -8.93
N LEU A 12 4.92 -2.22 -8.97
CA LEU A 12 4.46 -1.36 -10.05
C LEU A 12 5.26 -1.55 -11.35
N GLY A 13 6.34 -2.33 -11.30
CA GLY A 13 7.18 -2.58 -12.48
C GLY A 13 8.03 -1.40 -12.90
N LEU A 14 8.39 -0.53 -11.96
CA LEU A 14 9.16 0.68 -12.20
C LEU A 14 10.66 0.54 -11.86
N ASN A 15 11.09 -0.64 -11.48
CA ASN A 15 12.46 -0.87 -11.02
C ASN A 15 13.54 -0.57 -12.07
N LYS A 16 13.19 -0.57 -13.35
CA LYS A 16 14.10 -0.23 -14.45
C LYS A 16 13.89 1.19 -14.99
N LYS A 17 12.99 1.95 -14.36
CA LYS A 17 12.60 3.28 -14.84
C LYS A 17 12.79 4.32 -13.74
N ARG A 18 14.02 4.48 -13.28
CA ARG A 18 14.35 5.36 -12.15
C ARG A 18 13.95 6.81 -12.37
N GLU A 19 14.03 7.32 -13.58
CA GLU A 19 13.59 8.68 -13.89
C GLU A 19 12.09 8.85 -13.59
N ASN A 20 11.29 7.85 -13.99
CA ASN A 20 9.86 7.86 -13.73
C ASN A 20 9.55 7.78 -12.24
N VAL A 21 10.34 7.00 -11.48
CA VAL A 21 10.20 6.93 -10.03
C VAL A 21 10.54 8.28 -9.40
N ASN A 22 11.60 8.94 -9.86
CA ASN A 22 12.00 10.25 -9.35
C ASN A 22 10.94 11.31 -9.63
N GLU A 23 10.36 11.32 -10.83
CA GLU A 23 9.27 12.22 -11.18
C GLU A 23 8.05 11.97 -10.29
N LEU A 24 7.70 10.68 -10.13
CA LEU A 24 6.56 10.28 -9.30
C LEU A 24 6.76 10.70 -7.84
N SER A 25 7.97 10.54 -7.31
CA SER A 25 8.27 10.94 -5.92
C SER A 25 8.15 12.45 -5.69
N ARG A 26 8.21 13.24 -6.75
CA ARG A 26 7.98 14.69 -6.71
C ARG A 26 6.54 15.07 -7.00
N GLY A 27 5.66 14.08 -7.11
CA GLY A 27 4.25 14.30 -7.38
C GLY A 27 3.90 14.48 -8.86
N VAL A 28 4.80 14.11 -9.76
CA VAL A 28 4.57 14.24 -11.20
C VAL A 28 4.40 12.86 -11.82
N ILE A 29 3.25 12.64 -12.45
CA ILE A 29 2.98 11.41 -13.19
C ILE A 29 3.15 11.73 -14.67
N THR A 30 4.23 11.22 -15.27
CA THR A 30 4.48 11.41 -16.68
C THR A 30 3.52 10.55 -17.51
N TYR A 31 3.33 10.93 -18.76
CA TYR A 31 2.52 10.13 -19.68
C TYR A 31 3.07 8.72 -19.81
N GLU A 32 4.39 8.58 -19.88
CA GLU A 32 5.04 7.27 -19.97
C GLU A 32 4.70 6.38 -18.77
N THR A 33 4.79 6.93 -17.55
CA THR A 33 4.46 6.21 -16.33
C THR A 33 2.99 5.84 -16.28
N PHE A 34 2.11 6.79 -16.62
CA PHE A 34 0.66 6.55 -16.68
C PHE A 34 0.35 5.40 -17.64
N TYR A 35 0.89 5.45 -18.84
CA TYR A 35 0.62 4.45 -19.87
C TYR A 35 1.15 3.07 -19.46
N HIS A 36 2.35 3.04 -18.86
CA HIS A 36 2.93 1.80 -18.35
C HIS A 36 2.04 1.15 -17.28
N LEU A 37 1.59 1.93 -16.29
CA LEU A 37 0.76 1.43 -15.20
C LEU A 37 -0.63 1.02 -15.71
N TYR A 38 -1.19 1.79 -16.61
CA TYR A 38 -2.47 1.45 -17.23
C TYR A 38 -2.39 0.12 -17.99
N ARG A 39 -1.35 -0.08 -18.76
CA ARG A 39 -1.17 -1.34 -19.48
C ARG A 39 -0.97 -2.53 -18.54
N LYS A 40 -0.27 -2.32 -17.44
CA LYS A 40 0.03 -3.39 -16.50
C LYS A 40 -1.17 -3.77 -15.64
N PHE A 41 -1.92 -2.81 -15.15
CA PHE A 41 -2.96 -3.04 -14.15
C PHE A 41 -4.38 -2.72 -14.63
N GLY A 42 -4.55 -2.06 -15.75
CA GLY A 42 -5.86 -1.75 -16.30
C GLY A 42 -6.74 -0.96 -15.34
N LYS A 43 -7.94 -1.48 -15.08
CA LYS A 43 -8.92 -0.82 -14.20
C LYS A 43 -8.42 -0.63 -12.77
N SER A 44 -7.62 -1.56 -12.27
CA SER A 44 -7.05 -1.44 -10.92
C SER A 44 -6.22 -0.18 -10.78
N PHE A 45 -5.42 0.15 -11.79
CA PHE A 45 -4.66 1.39 -11.80
C PHE A 45 -5.57 2.61 -11.90
N LEU A 46 -6.58 2.58 -12.77
CA LEU A 46 -7.47 3.73 -12.93
C LEU A 46 -8.23 4.04 -11.65
N LEU A 47 -8.71 3.02 -10.94
CA LEU A 47 -9.37 3.20 -9.66
C LEU A 47 -8.42 3.77 -8.61
N ALA A 48 -7.19 3.25 -8.55
CA ALA A 48 -6.16 3.77 -7.66
C ALA A 48 -5.82 5.22 -7.99
N PHE A 49 -5.67 5.53 -9.26
CA PHE A 49 -5.35 6.87 -9.74
C PHE A 49 -6.43 7.88 -9.36
N LYS A 50 -7.70 7.51 -9.51
CA LYS A 50 -8.83 8.39 -9.13
C LYS A 50 -8.86 8.69 -7.64
N ASN A 51 -8.29 7.82 -6.82
CA ASN A 51 -8.33 7.94 -5.37
C ASN A 51 -7.03 8.50 -4.78
N ILE A 52 -6.07 8.90 -5.61
CA ILE A 52 -4.93 9.67 -5.14
C ILE A 52 -5.48 10.95 -4.49
N ASP A 53 -4.87 11.45 -3.45
CA ASP A 53 -5.26 12.63 -2.66
C ASP A 53 -6.41 12.40 -1.67
N LYS A 54 -7.05 11.23 -1.66
CA LYS A 54 -8.11 10.95 -0.69
C LYS A 54 -7.57 10.42 0.64
N LYS A 55 -6.24 10.32 0.77
CA LYS A 55 -5.57 9.86 1.99
C LYS A 55 -6.07 8.50 2.47
N ASN A 56 -6.25 7.59 1.52
CA ASN A 56 -6.73 6.25 1.81
C ASN A 56 -5.63 5.34 2.39
N SER A 57 -4.37 5.70 2.18
CA SER A 57 -3.23 4.89 2.60
C SER A 57 -2.72 5.33 3.95
N SER A 58 -2.53 4.39 4.85
CA SER A 58 -2.00 4.64 6.18
C SER A 58 -0.92 3.62 6.54
N ARG A 59 0.01 4.05 7.38
CA ARG A 59 1.01 3.18 7.95
C ARG A 59 1.01 3.38 9.45
N ILE A 60 0.69 2.32 10.17
CA ILE A 60 0.65 2.31 11.62
C ILE A 60 1.98 1.75 12.11
N VAL A 61 2.73 2.55 12.85
CA VAL A 61 4.02 2.16 13.40
C VAL A 61 3.87 2.06 14.91
N ILE A 62 4.20 0.92 15.45
CA ILE A 62 4.10 0.64 16.87
C ILE A 62 5.52 0.42 17.41
N TYR A 63 5.88 1.20 18.40
CA TYR A 63 7.21 1.18 18.98
C TYR A 63 7.14 0.83 20.46
N ASP A 64 7.81 -0.25 20.84
CA ASP A 64 7.95 -0.69 22.23
C ASP A 64 9.29 -0.22 22.76
N ARG A 65 9.24 0.73 23.71
CA ARG A 65 10.44 1.32 24.31
C ARG A 65 11.27 0.32 25.09
N GLU A 66 10.62 -0.60 25.79
CA GLU A 66 11.33 -1.54 26.65
C GLU A 66 12.09 -2.59 25.85
N LYS A 67 11.49 -3.08 24.79
CA LYS A 67 12.09 -4.14 23.97
C LYS A 67 12.79 -3.64 22.72
N GLY A 68 12.67 -2.36 22.42
CA GLY A 68 13.24 -1.79 21.21
C GLY A 68 12.61 -2.34 19.93
N LEU A 69 11.44 -2.97 20.03
CA LEU A 69 10.76 -3.56 18.89
C LEU A 69 9.96 -2.49 18.14
N ARG A 70 9.99 -2.58 16.84
CA ARG A 70 9.20 -1.74 15.95
C ARG A 70 8.40 -2.61 15.02
N LEU A 71 7.09 -2.49 15.10
CA LEU A 71 6.17 -3.19 14.22
C LEU A 71 5.46 -2.17 13.34
N SER A 72 5.23 -2.50 12.09
CA SER A 72 4.49 -1.63 11.19
C SER A 72 3.41 -2.38 10.45
N LEU A 73 2.30 -1.69 10.21
CA LEU A 73 1.15 -2.24 9.52
C LEU A 73 0.71 -1.22 8.47
N SER A 74 0.68 -1.64 7.21
CA SER A 74 0.24 -0.80 6.11
C SER A 74 -1.21 -1.12 5.78
N THR A 75 -2.02 -0.07 5.58
CA THR A 75 -3.45 -0.24 5.31
C THR A 75 -3.91 0.66 4.18
N TYR A 76 -4.99 0.26 3.53
CA TYR A 76 -5.64 1.04 2.49
C TYR A 76 -7.15 1.02 2.70
N LEU A 77 -7.76 2.21 2.73
CA LEU A 77 -9.19 2.35 2.88
C LEU A 77 -9.87 2.15 1.54
N GLY A 78 -10.53 1.02 1.38
CA GLY A 78 -11.33 0.72 0.21
C GLY A 78 -12.77 1.20 0.38
N THR A 79 -13.62 0.88 -0.60
CA THR A 79 -15.03 1.29 -0.59
C THR A 79 -15.81 0.67 0.56
N HIS A 80 -15.53 -0.57 0.91
CA HIS A 80 -16.30 -1.32 1.89
C HIS A 80 -15.60 -1.53 3.23
N ALA A 81 -14.29 -1.42 3.26
CA ALA A 81 -13.51 -1.68 4.48
C ALA A 81 -12.10 -1.11 4.33
N GLU A 82 -11.41 -1.02 5.46
CA GLU A 82 -9.98 -0.76 5.47
C GLU A 82 -9.25 -2.10 5.44
N TYR A 83 -8.32 -2.26 4.50
CA TYR A 83 -7.62 -3.51 4.28
C TYR A 83 -6.16 -3.42 4.61
N ILE A 84 -5.63 -4.50 5.19
CA ILE A 84 -4.19 -4.64 5.38
C ILE A 84 -3.57 -4.94 4.02
N VAL A 85 -2.50 -4.22 3.68
CA VAL A 85 -1.76 -4.45 2.44
C VAL A 85 -0.30 -4.78 2.77
N ILE A 86 0.24 -5.75 2.04
CA ILE A 86 1.64 -6.16 2.19
C ILE A 86 2.28 -6.14 0.80
N PRO A 87 2.91 -5.02 0.42
CA PRO A 87 3.46 -4.90 -0.94
C PRO A 87 4.50 -5.97 -1.27
N ASP A 88 5.32 -6.36 -0.30
CA ASP A 88 6.38 -7.33 -0.51
C ASP A 88 5.84 -8.72 -0.86
N ALA A 89 4.66 -9.07 -0.36
CA ALA A 89 4.01 -10.34 -0.61
C ALA A 89 2.88 -10.26 -1.64
N PRO A 90 2.76 -9.21 -2.43
CA PRO A 90 1.60 -8.69 -3.16
C PRO A 90 0.25 -9.14 -2.58
N TYR A 91 0.07 -8.91 -1.30
CA TYR A 91 -1.12 -9.35 -0.56
C TYR A 91 -1.98 -8.16 -0.16
N CYS A 92 -3.31 -8.34 -0.27
CA CYS A 92 -4.29 -7.41 0.25
C CYS A 92 -5.36 -8.20 1.02
N GLY A 93 -5.82 -7.65 2.14
CA GLY A 93 -6.85 -8.29 2.97
C GLY A 93 -8.15 -8.57 2.25
N CYS A 94 -8.45 -7.85 1.15
CA CYS A 94 -9.63 -8.13 0.34
C CYS A 94 -9.60 -9.53 -0.31
N MET A 95 -8.42 -10.11 -0.45
CA MET A 95 -8.26 -11.44 -1.07
C MET A 95 -8.90 -12.54 -0.24
N SER A 96 -9.01 -12.36 1.07
CA SER A 96 -9.68 -13.34 1.93
C SER A 96 -11.19 -13.36 1.72
N ARG A 97 -11.78 -12.25 1.22
CA ARG A 97 -13.21 -12.17 0.87
C ARG A 97 -13.48 -12.59 -0.57
N TYR A 98 -12.47 -12.50 -1.43
CA TYR A 98 -12.60 -12.80 -2.85
C TYR A 98 -11.52 -13.80 -3.26
N PRO A 99 -11.67 -15.09 -2.88
CA PRO A 99 -10.64 -16.11 -3.17
C PRO A 99 -10.31 -16.26 -4.65
N THR A 100 -11.24 -15.90 -5.53
CA THR A 100 -11.01 -15.95 -6.98
C THR A 100 -9.87 -15.05 -7.42
N ALA A 101 -9.64 -13.94 -6.72
CA ALA A 101 -8.53 -13.03 -7.02
C ALA A 101 -7.17 -13.72 -6.80
N ILE A 102 -7.08 -14.56 -5.78
CA ILE A 102 -5.86 -15.33 -5.50
C ILE A 102 -5.59 -16.33 -6.62
N ILE A 103 -6.64 -17.04 -7.06
CA ILE A 103 -6.52 -18.04 -8.12
C ILE A 103 -6.12 -17.39 -9.44
N ARG A 104 -6.69 -16.25 -9.76
CA ARG A 104 -6.39 -15.51 -10.98
C ARG A 104 -5.10 -14.71 -10.91
N ARG A 105 -4.48 -14.62 -9.75
CA ARG A 105 -3.28 -13.80 -9.50
C ARG A 105 -3.48 -12.35 -9.89
N GLU A 106 -4.68 -11.85 -9.71
CA GLU A 106 -5.01 -10.45 -9.98
C GLU A 106 -4.51 -9.57 -8.84
N ILE A 107 -3.92 -8.44 -9.20
CA ILE A 107 -3.50 -7.44 -8.22
C ILE A 107 -4.64 -6.43 -8.07
N CYS A 108 -5.17 -6.30 -6.86
CA CYS A 108 -6.33 -5.45 -6.60
C CYS A 108 -5.96 -3.96 -6.61
N PRO A 109 -6.95 -3.07 -6.81
CA PRO A 109 -6.68 -1.62 -6.78
C PRO A 109 -6.18 -1.11 -5.43
N HIS A 110 -6.48 -1.79 -4.33
CA HIS A 110 -6.03 -1.35 -3.01
C HIS A 110 -4.52 -1.38 -2.88
N ILE A 111 -3.88 -2.46 -3.33
CA ILE A 111 -2.43 -2.56 -3.21
C ILE A 111 -1.73 -1.66 -4.23
N VAL A 112 -2.29 -1.51 -5.42
CA VAL A 112 -1.77 -0.56 -6.42
C VAL A 112 -1.90 0.87 -5.88
N GLY A 113 -3.05 1.19 -5.29
CA GLY A 113 -3.29 2.51 -4.68
C GLY A 113 -2.33 2.81 -3.54
N PHE A 114 -2.11 1.84 -2.66
CA PHE A 114 -1.16 2.02 -1.57
C PHE A 114 0.25 2.29 -2.11
N CYS A 115 0.70 1.52 -3.09
CA CYS A 115 2.04 1.69 -3.65
C CYS A 115 2.22 3.03 -4.36
N LEU A 116 1.19 3.49 -5.10
CA LEU A 116 1.21 4.81 -5.69
C LEU A 116 1.32 5.89 -4.61
N ASP A 117 0.47 5.82 -3.60
CA ASP A 117 0.48 6.78 -2.50
C ASP A 117 1.81 6.77 -1.77
N TYR A 118 2.41 5.60 -1.59
CA TYR A 118 3.70 5.48 -0.91
C TYR A 118 4.81 6.21 -1.68
N ILE A 119 4.89 6.00 -2.99
CA ILE A 119 5.90 6.67 -3.82
C ILE A 119 5.63 8.18 -3.90
N LEU A 120 4.35 8.58 -3.97
CA LEU A 120 3.93 9.97 -4.00
C LEU A 120 4.02 10.67 -2.64
N LYS A 121 4.38 9.93 -1.59
CA LYS A 121 4.47 10.41 -0.20
C LYS A 121 3.12 10.92 0.34
N GLU A 122 2.05 10.22 -0.05
CA GLU A 122 0.67 10.52 0.37
C GLU A 122 0.16 9.53 1.42
N VAL A 123 1.06 8.81 2.08
CA VAL A 123 0.71 7.86 3.14
C VAL A 123 0.72 8.58 4.48
N THR A 124 -0.39 8.46 5.23
CA THR A 124 -0.48 8.99 6.58
C THR A 124 0.21 8.04 7.55
N GLU A 125 1.17 8.54 8.31
CA GLU A 125 1.87 7.74 9.32
C GLU A 125 1.29 8.03 10.70
N ILE A 126 0.97 6.96 11.43
CA ILE A 126 0.43 7.01 12.78
C ILE A 126 1.38 6.24 13.69
N TYR A 127 1.85 6.88 14.74
CA TYR A 127 2.80 6.29 15.67
C TYR A 127 2.15 6.02 17.02
N PHE A 128 2.36 4.81 17.52
CA PHE A 128 1.94 4.42 18.86
C PHE A 128 3.17 4.00 19.68
N GLU A 129 3.23 4.44 20.92
CA GLU A 129 4.23 3.99 21.89
C GLU A 129 3.57 3.06 22.90
N GLU A 130 4.30 2.07 23.37
CA GLU A 130 3.90 1.13 24.42
C GLU A 130 2.73 0.21 24.11
N GLU A 131 2.62 -0.87 24.87
CA GLU A 131 1.52 -1.86 24.78
C GLU A 131 1.18 -2.27 23.35
N SER A 132 2.22 -2.26 22.54
CA SER A 132 2.13 -2.31 21.10
C SER A 132 1.44 -3.55 20.56
N LEU A 133 1.69 -4.72 21.17
CA LEU A 133 1.11 -5.97 20.70
C LEU A 133 -0.40 -6.01 20.91
N GLU A 134 -0.87 -5.45 22.02
CA GLU A 134 -2.30 -5.39 22.30
C GLU A 134 -3.02 -4.46 21.33
N ILE A 135 -2.43 -3.27 21.09
CA ILE A 135 -2.98 -2.30 20.14
C ILE A 135 -3.00 -2.91 18.74
N LEU A 136 -1.90 -3.54 18.33
CA LEU A 136 -1.80 -4.17 17.02
C LEU A 136 -2.85 -5.25 16.85
N THR A 137 -3.06 -6.06 17.87
CA THR A 137 -4.06 -7.12 17.85
C THR A 137 -5.48 -6.57 17.70
N ARG A 138 -5.79 -5.47 18.40
CA ARG A 138 -7.09 -4.81 18.29
C ARG A 138 -7.31 -4.24 16.90
N ILE A 139 -6.31 -3.57 16.36
CA ILE A 139 -6.38 -3.00 15.00
C ILE A 139 -6.58 -4.11 13.98
N TYR A 140 -5.80 -5.17 14.11
CA TYR A 140 -5.89 -6.32 13.21
C TYR A 140 -7.28 -6.95 13.23
N LYS A 141 -7.84 -7.16 14.43
CA LYS A 141 -9.19 -7.70 14.58
C LYS A 141 -10.24 -6.79 13.95
N ALA A 142 -10.14 -5.49 14.19
CA ALA A 142 -11.09 -4.53 13.65
C ALA A 142 -11.09 -4.53 12.11
N MET A 143 -9.94 -4.73 11.51
CA MET A 143 -9.81 -4.78 10.05
C MET A 143 -10.33 -6.07 9.44
N LEU A 144 -10.30 -7.16 10.18
CA LEU A 144 -10.77 -8.46 9.70
C LEU A 144 -12.29 -8.64 9.88
N GLU A 145 -12.89 -7.86 10.74
CA GLU A 145 -14.33 -7.87 10.95
C GLU A 145 -15.06 -7.06 9.88
#